data_e482a34cd0717ef5c39c810db5b8f595
#
_entry.id   e482a34cd0717ef5c39c810db5b8f595
#
_cell.length_a   1.000
_cell.length_b   1.000
_cell.length_c   1.000
_cell.angle_alpha   90.00
_cell.angle_beta   90.00
_cell.angle_gamma   90.00
#
_symmetry.space_group_name_H-M   'P 1'
#
loop_
_entity.id
_entity.type
_entity.pdbx_description
1 polymer ?
#
loop_
_entity_poly.entity_id
_entity_poly.type
_entity_poly.pdbx_seq_one_letter_code
_entity_poly.pdbx_strand_id
1 'polypeptide(L)'
;MDLTASARHGVDTQDSGRVLRRLNSVWHERALQLFMVIVLAHWAEHLVQAFQIYALGWPVPESRGVLGLWYPWLVKSEVLHYGYALVMLVGIWLLRPGFVGTSRNWWTVALVIQFWHHIEHGILQAQALAGQNLFNSPVPTSIAQLWIPRVELHLIYNSIVFVPMMVAMYYHMFPPKGEEARMQCSCAFHPRVATA
;
A
#
# COMPACT_ATOMS: atom_id res chain seq x y z
N MET A 1 -39.90 5.41 20.37
CA MET A 1 -39.19 4.35 19.60
C MET A 1 -38.99 4.92 18.19
N ASP A 2 -37.77 5.31 17.88
CA ASP A 2 -37.47 6.26 16.79
C ASP A 2 -37.26 5.52 15.45
N LEU A 3 -38.35 5.49 14.62
CA LEU A 3 -38.36 4.88 13.29
C LEU A 3 -37.45 5.64 12.28
N THR A 4 -37.05 6.87 12.61
CA THR A 4 -36.22 7.71 11.74
C THR A 4 -34.73 7.32 11.78
N ALA A 5 -34.25 6.75 12.87
CA ALA A 5 -32.85 6.29 13.00
C ALA A 5 -32.61 5.03 12.16
N SER A 6 -33.56 4.11 12.07
CA SER A 6 -33.44 2.86 11.27
C SER A 6 -33.42 3.13 9.77
N ALA A 7 -34.14 4.14 9.29
CA ALA A 7 -34.18 4.50 7.86
C ALA A 7 -32.85 5.13 7.39
N ARG A 8 -32.20 5.97 8.22
CA ARG A 8 -30.94 6.59 7.87
C ARG A 8 -29.79 5.56 7.80
N HIS A 9 -29.78 4.58 8.70
CA HIS A 9 -28.77 3.50 8.68
C HIS A 9 -28.88 2.61 7.44
N GLY A 10 -30.09 2.35 6.93
CA GLY A 10 -30.30 1.58 5.71
C GLY A 10 -29.86 2.28 4.43
N VAL A 11 -29.98 3.62 4.37
CA VAL A 11 -29.58 4.43 3.21
C VAL A 11 -28.05 4.52 3.10
N ASP A 12 -27.36 4.73 4.21
CA ASP A 12 -25.88 4.84 4.23
C ASP A 12 -25.18 3.53 3.83
N THR A 13 -25.70 2.39 4.24
CA THR A 13 -25.11 1.09 3.88
C THR A 13 -25.33 0.72 2.40
N GLN A 14 -26.44 1.13 1.81
CA GLN A 14 -26.71 0.93 0.37
C GLN A 14 -25.81 1.81 -0.51
N ASP A 15 -25.54 3.04 -0.12
CA ASP A 15 -24.68 3.97 -0.85
C ASP A 15 -23.20 3.54 -0.77
N SER A 16 -22.71 3.16 0.40
CA SER A 16 -21.35 2.64 0.58
C SER A 16 -21.10 1.40 -0.27
N GLY A 17 -22.06 0.47 -0.34
CA GLY A 17 -21.97 -0.71 -1.21
C GLY A 17 -21.97 -0.37 -2.71
N ARG A 18 -22.64 0.71 -3.10
CA ARG A 18 -22.68 1.19 -4.50
C ARG A 18 -21.35 1.82 -4.90
N VAL A 19 -20.75 2.64 -4.03
CA VAL A 19 -19.44 3.27 -4.25
C VAL A 19 -18.35 2.20 -4.38
N LEU A 20 -18.31 1.23 -3.48
CA LEU A 20 -17.32 0.13 -3.52
C LEU A 20 -17.43 -0.70 -4.80
N ARG A 21 -18.67 -0.98 -5.26
CA ARG A 21 -18.89 -1.67 -6.55
C ARG A 21 -18.38 -0.86 -7.73
N ARG A 22 -18.64 0.46 -7.78
CA ARG A 22 -18.14 1.33 -8.85
C ARG A 22 -16.61 1.44 -8.84
N LEU A 23 -16.01 1.52 -7.66
CA LEU A 23 -14.56 1.54 -7.47
C LEU A 23 -13.91 0.27 -8.07
N ASN A 24 -14.55 -0.89 -7.92
CA ASN A 24 -14.03 -2.17 -8.38
C ASN A 24 -14.59 -2.63 -9.74
N SER A 25 -15.26 -1.74 -10.48
CA SER A 25 -15.74 -1.97 -11.84
C SER A 25 -15.32 -0.83 -12.78
N VAL A 26 -16.18 0.15 -12.98
CA VAL A 26 -15.98 1.26 -13.94
C VAL A 26 -14.78 2.15 -13.60
N TRP A 27 -14.49 2.35 -12.31
CA TRP A 27 -13.38 3.22 -11.87
C TRP A 27 -12.11 2.44 -11.51
N HIS A 28 -12.12 1.12 -11.60
CA HIS A 28 -11.05 0.28 -11.08
C HIS A 28 -9.69 0.59 -11.70
N GLU A 29 -9.63 0.74 -13.02
CA GLU A 29 -8.40 1.07 -13.74
C GLU A 29 -7.80 2.41 -13.26
N ARG A 30 -8.61 3.47 -13.19
CA ARG A 30 -8.15 4.80 -12.75
C ARG A 30 -7.73 4.80 -11.29
N ALA A 31 -8.46 4.07 -10.45
CA ALA A 31 -8.13 3.94 -9.04
C ALA A 31 -6.82 3.17 -8.83
N LEU A 32 -6.58 2.11 -9.60
CA LEU A 32 -5.30 1.40 -9.62
C LEU A 32 -4.16 2.30 -10.10
N GLN A 33 -4.35 3.04 -11.19
CA GLN A 33 -3.33 3.96 -11.71
C GLN A 33 -2.95 5.00 -10.66
N LEU A 34 -3.93 5.67 -10.03
CA LEU A 34 -3.67 6.63 -8.97
C LEU A 34 -2.96 6.00 -7.78
N PHE A 35 -3.42 4.83 -7.35
CA PHE A 35 -2.80 4.10 -6.25
C PHE A 35 -1.35 3.71 -6.57
N MET A 36 -1.09 3.21 -7.78
CA MET A 36 0.28 2.87 -8.22
C MET A 36 1.20 4.07 -8.30
N VAL A 37 0.70 5.26 -8.69
CA VAL A 37 1.51 6.49 -8.65
C VAL A 37 1.97 6.80 -7.21
N ILE A 38 1.08 6.67 -6.22
CA ILE A 38 1.42 6.88 -4.80
C ILE A 38 2.47 5.85 -4.35
N VAL A 39 2.28 4.57 -4.70
CA VAL A 39 3.22 3.48 -4.36
C VAL A 39 4.59 3.71 -4.97
N LEU A 40 4.64 4.05 -6.26
CA LEU A 40 5.90 4.28 -6.98
C LEU A 40 6.65 5.52 -6.48
N ALA A 41 5.93 6.60 -6.15
CA ALA A 41 6.53 7.80 -5.59
C ALA A 41 7.20 7.50 -4.24
N HIS A 42 6.53 6.76 -3.37
CA HIS A 42 7.10 6.34 -2.08
C HIS A 42 8.30 5.39 -2.26
N TRP A 43 8.20 4.42 -3.17
CA TRP A 43 9.29 3.51 -3.49
C TRP A 43 10.53 4.27 -3.99
N ALA A 44 10.33 5.24 -4.89
CA ALA A 44 11.40 6.06 -5.43
C ALA A 44 12.15 6.82 -4.31
N GLU A 45 11.45 7.38 -3.33
CA GLU A 45 12.08 8.04 -2.17
C GLU A 45 12.98 7.10 -1.39
N HIS A 46 12.54 5.87 -1.13
CA HIS A 46 13.37 4.88 -0.42
C HIS A 46 14.57 4.38 -1.25
N LEU A 47 14.41 4.26 -2.57
CA LEU A 47 15.52 3.93 -3.46
C LEU A 47 16.57 5.06 -3.51
N VAL A 48 16.14 6.32 -3.56
CA VAL A 48 17.04 7.47 -3.47
C VAL A 48 17.75 7.51 -2.12
N GLN A 49 17.03 7.27 -1.02
CA GLN A 49 17.63 7.17 0.31
C GLN A 49 18.70 6.07 0.36
N ALA A 50 18.42 4.89 -0.16
CA ALA A 50 19.38 3.80 -0.25
C ALA A 50 20.61 4.18 -1.10
N PHE A 51 20.40 4.84 -2.23
CA PHE A 51 21.49 5.34 -3.07
C PHE A 51 22.36 6.37 -2.33
N GLN A 52 21.76 7.29 -1.59
CA GLN A 52 22.47 8.27 -0.76
C GLN A 52 23.37 7.58 0.27
N ILE A 53 22.87 6.52 0.92
CA ILE A 53 23.63 5.77 1.95
C ILE A 53 24.73 4.91 1.30
N TYR A 54 24.36 4.05 0.37
CA TYR A 54 25.24 2.97 -0.08
C TYR A 54 26.13 3.33 -1.26
N ALA A 55 25.71 4.26 -2.12
CA ALA A 55 26.50 4.70 -3.27
C ALA A 55 27.25 6.01 -3.01
N LEU A 56 26.63 6.98 -2.32
CA LEU A 56 27.26 8.26 -2.03
C LEU A 56 27.95 8.30 -0.67
N GLY A 57 27.76 7.29 0.19
CA GLY A 57 28.36 7.21 1.52
C GLY A 57 27.86 8.26 2.51
N TRP A 58 26.65 8.78 2.32
CA TRP A 58 26.10 9.75 3.22
C TRP A 58 25.71 9.12 4.56
N PRO A 59 25.86 9.84 5.69
CA PRO A 59 25.34 9.38 6.96
C PRO A 59 23.83 9.13 6.93
N VAL A 60 23.35 8.08 7.57
CA VAL A 60 21.93 7.70 7.59
C VAL A 60 21.00 8.87 7.99
N PRO A 61 21.33 9.74 9.00
CA PRO A 61 20.46 10.86 9.35
C PRO A 61 20.36 11.95 8.27
N GLU A 62 21.30 11.99 7.33
CA GLU A 62 21.36 12.95 6.22
C GLU A 62 20.73 12.39 4.94
N SER A 63 20.63 11.06 4.83
CA SER A 63 20.07 10.33 3.69
C SER A 63 18.55 10.30 3.79
N ARG A 64 17.88 11.30 3.20
CA ARG A 64 16.45 11.57 3.41
C ARG A 64 15.60 11.42 2.15
N GLY A 65 16.15 10.87 1.08
CA GLY A 65 15.48 10.87 -0.22
C GLY A 65 15.48 12.28 -0.85
N VAL A 66 14.63 12.52 -1.84
CA VAL A 66 14.48 13.84 -2.48
C VAL A 66 13.58 14.75 -1.64
N LEU A 67 12.37 14.28 -1.33
CA LEU A 67 11.40 15.08 -0.56
C LEU A 67 11.89 15.39 0.85
N GLY A 68 12.59 14.44 1.48
CA GLY A 68 13.13 14.63 2.82
C GLY A 68 14.29 15.60 2.91
N LEU A 69 14.99 15.92 1.81
CA LEU A 69 15.96 17.02 1.76
C LEU A 69 15.26 18.38 1.80
N TRP A 70 14.12 18.52 1.13
CA TRP A 70 13.32 19.76 1.10
C TRP A 70 12.43 19.90 2.34
N TYR A 71 11.88 18.77 2.81
CA TYR A 71 10.96 18.69 3.95
C TYR A 71 11.44 17.65 4.97
N PRO A 72 12.47 17.94 5.79
CA PRO A 72 13.07 16.96 6.71
C PRO A 72 12.10 16.34 7.70
N TRP A 73 11.00 17.02 8.01
CA TRP A 73 9.95 16.54 8.91
C TRP A 73 9.16 15.34 8.32
N LEU A 74 9.08 15.21 6.98
CA LEU A 74 8.44 14.06 6.32
C LEU A 74 9.11 12.74 6.71
N VAL A 75 10.44 12.72 6.76
CA VAL A 75 11.21 11.50 7.06
C VAL A 75 11.34 11.25 8.56
N LYS A 76 11.21 12.31 9.38
CA LYS A 76 11.33 12.21 10.84
C LYS A 76 10.01 11.92 11.55
N SER A 77 8.88 12.07 10.87
CA SER A 77 7.56 11.94 11.47
C SER A 77 7.06 10.50 11.42
N GLU A 78 6.97 9.84 12.57
CA GLU A 78 6.34 8.51 12.67
C GLU A 78 4.84 8.57 12.27
N VAL A 79 4.16 9.70 12.53
CA VAL A 79 2.76 9.90 12.11
C VAL A 79 2.60 9.79 10.61
N LEU A 80 3.54 10.37 9.83
CA LEU A 80 3.46 10.31 8.36
C LEU A 80 3.79 8.92 7.82
N HIS A 81 4.79 8.25 8.41
CA HIS A 81 5.11 6.87 8.05
C HIS A 81 3.95 5.91 8.34
N TYR A 82 3.35 6.04 9.53
CA TYR A 82 2.16 5.28 9.89
C TYR A 82 0.97 5.61 8.97
N GLY A 83 0.74 6.90 8.69
CA GLY A 83 -0.30 7.34 7.76
C GLY A 83 -0.15 6.75 6.35
N TYR A 84 1.08 6.71 5.84
CA TYR A 84 1.35 6.06 4.56
C TYR A 84 1.10 4.54 4.61
N ALA A 85 1.57 3.85 5.65
CA ALA A 85 1.31 2.43 5.84
C ALA A 85 -0.19 2.12 5.90
N LEU A 86 -0.99 3.01 6.50
CA LEU A 86 -2.45 2.94 6.53
C LEU A 86 -3.07 3.15 5.14
N VAL A 87 -2.61 4.16 4.40
CA VAL A 87 -3.07 4.41 3.00
C VAL A 87 -2.79 3.19 2.12
N MET A 88 -1.61 2.58 2.26
CA MET A 88 -1.26 1.35 1.55
C MET A 88 -2.19 0.19 1.90
N LEU A 89 -2.41 -0.06 3.19
CA LEU A 89 -3.28 -1.14 3.67
C LEU A 89 -4.72 -0.97 3.17
N VAL A 90 -5.28 0.23 3.36
CA VAL A 90 -6.65 0.56 2.95
C VAL A 90 -6.79 0.51 1.43
N GLY A 91 -5.81 1.04 0.68
CA GLY A 91 -5.82 1.02 -0.79
C GLY A 91 -5.81 -0.41 -1.34
N ILE A 92 -4.90 -1.26 -0.84
CA ILE A 92 -4.85 -2.67 -1.26
C ILE A 92 -6.16 -3.39 -0.91
N TRP A 93 -6.71 -3.15 0.28
CA TRP A 93 -7.96 -3.77 0.72
C TRP A 93 -9.17 -3.32 -0.12
N LEU A 94 -9.33 -2.02 -0.36
CA LEU A 94 -10.46 -1.45 -1.13
C LEU A 94 -10.45 -1.87 -2.60
N LEU A 95 -9.27 -2.05 -3.20
CA LEU A 95 -9.13 -2.41 -4.61
C LEU A 95 -9.17 -3.92 -4.85
N ARG A 96 -9.02 -4.75 -3.80
CA ARG A 96 -8.99 -6.22 -3.90
C ARG A 96 -10.22 -6.83 -4.55
N PRO A 97 -11.47 -6.36 -4.33
CA PRO A 97 -12.65 -6.95 -4.97
C PRO A 97 -12.66 -6.88 -6.51
N GLY A 98 -11.93 -5.91 -7.09
CA GLY A 98 -11.81 -5.79 -8.56
C GLY A 98 -10.92 -6.85 -9.20
N PHE A 99 -10.05 -7.51 -8.43
CA PHE A 99 -9.22 -8.60 -8.89
C PHE A 99 -9.97 -9.93 -8.85
N VAL A 100 -9.64 -10.85 -9.77
CA VAL A 100 -10.25 -12.19 -9.87
C VAL A 100 -9.20 -13.28 -10.00
N GLY A 101 -9.52 -14.50 -9.62
CA GLY A 101 -8.67 -15.69 -9.81
C GLY A 101 -7.24 -15.49 -9.32
N THR A 102 -6.28 -15.78 -10.19
CA THR A 102 -4.84 -15.74 -9.91
C THR A 102 -4.38 -14.33 -9.50
N SER A 103 -4.87 -13.28 -10.14
CA SER A 103 -4.52 -11.91 -9.80
C SER A 103 -4.99 -11.54 -8.39
N ARG A 104 -6.18 -11.98 -7.97
CA ARG A 104 -6.70 -11.76 -6.62
C ARG A 104 -5.88 -12.49 -5.55
N ASN A 105 -5.35 -13.66 -5.85
CA ASN A 105 -4.51 -14.39 -4.90
C ASN A 105 -3.21 -13.63 -4.62
N TRP A 106 -2.53 -13.17 -5.66
CA TRP A 106 -1.29 -12.37 -5.52
C TRP A 106 -1.54 -11.02 -4.83
N TRP A 107 -2.65 -10.35 -5.16
CA TRP A 107 -3.06 -9.12 -4.46
C TRP A 107 -3.35 -9.38 -2.98
N THR A 108 -3.89 -10.55 -2.65
CA THR A 108 -4.12 -10.95 -1.26
C THR A 108 -2.82 -11.23 -0.52
N VAL A 109 -1.80 -11.80 -1.18
CA VAL A 109 -0.47 -11.96 -0.60
C VAL A 109 0.11 -10.59 -0.21
N ALA A 110 0.05 -9.61 -1.13
CA ALA A 110 0.48 -8.24 -0.84
C ALA A 110 -0.29 -7.64 0.36
N LEU A 111 -1.62 -7.86 0.43
CA LEU A 111 -2.46 -7.39 1.53
C LEU A 111 -2.03 -7.96 2.88
N VAL A 112 -1.75 -9.26 2.96
CA VAL A 112 -1.33 -9.92 4.20
C VAL A 112 0.02 -9.40 4.68
N ILE A 113 0.98 -9.23 3.76
CA ILE A 113 2.29 -8.67 4.08
C ILE A 113 2.16 -7.22 4.54
N GLN A 114 1.36 -6.42 3.82
CA GLN A 114 1.12 -5.02 4.18
C GLN A 114 0.39 -4.87 5.53
N PHE A 115 -0.49 -5.80 5.88
CA PHE A 115 -1.14 -5.81 7.20
C PHE A 115 -0.11 -5.98 8.32
N TRP A 116 0.84 -6.90 8.16
CA TRP A 116 1.95 -7.05 9.12
C TRP A 116 2.82 -5.79 9.18
N HIS A 117 3.20 -5.25 8.04
CA HIS A 117 3.98 -4.02 7.95
C HIS A 117 3.29 -2.84 8.62
N HIS A 118 1.96 -2.75 8.49
CA HIS A 118 1.16 -1.74 9.19
C HIS A 118 1.23 -1.90 10.73
N ILE A 119 1.23 -3.14 11.25
CA ILE A 119 1.41 -3.39 12.69
C ILE A 119 2.77 -2.88 13.16
N GLU A 120 3.85 -3.13 12.41
CA GLU A 120 5.19 -2.64 12.72
C GLU A 120 5.21 -1.10 12.82
N HIS A 121 4.59 -0.40 11.88
CA HIS A 121 4.44 1.06 11.93
C HIS A 121 3.54 1.52 13.09
N GLY A 122 2.51 0.77 13.42
CA GLY A 122 1.64 1.04 14.59
C GLY A 122 2.42 1.01 15.91
N ILE A 123 3.33 0.05 16.06
CA ILE A 123 4.22 -0.07 17.22
C ILE A 123 5.15 1.15 17.32
N LEU A 124 5.75 1.59 16.20
CA LEU A 124 6.60 2.79 16.16
C LEU A 124 5.80 4.05 16.53
N GLN A 125 4.62 4.20 15.95
CA GLN A 125 3.73 5.33 16.21
C GLN A 125 3.27 5.37 17.68
N ALA A 126 2.93 4.23 18.28
CA ALA A 126 2.53 4.15 19.67
C ALA A 126 3.66 4.58 20.61
N GLN A 127 4.90 4.20 20.34
CA GLN A 127 6.09 4.63 21.09
C GLN A 127 6.32 6.13 20.98
N ALA A 128 6.19 6.68 19.74
CA ALA A 128 6.35 8.12 19.50
C ALA A 128 5.31 8.95 20.26
N LEU A 129 4.05 8.46 20.34
CA LEU A 129 2.98 9.13 21.09
C LEU A 129 3.15 9.01 22.61
N ALA A 130 3.62 7.83 23.09
CA ALA A 130 3.84 7.60 24.50
C ALA A 130 5.11 8.30 25.05
N GLY A 131 6.01 8.73 24.18
CA GLY A 131 7.32 9.26 24.57
C GLY A 131 8.22 8.24 25.27
N GLN A 132 7.94 6.95 25.06
CA GLN A 132 8.68 5.84 25.68
C GLN A 132 9.00 4.79 24.61
N ASN A 133 10.27 4.41 24.54
CA ASN A 133 10.74 3.42 23.57
C ASN A 133 10.74 2.02 24.19
N LEU A 134 10.37 1.02 23.38
CA LEU A 134 10.45 -0.39 23.78
C LEU A 134 11.93 -0.85 23.82
N PHE A 135 12.18 -1.91 24.57
CA PHE A 135 13.48 -2.59 24.67
C PHE A 135 14.64 -1.69 25.13
N ASN A 136 14.34 -0.62 25.89
CA ASN A 136 15.33 0.41 26.30
C ASN A 136 16.12 1.01 25.13
N SER A 137 15.53 1.01 23.92
CA SER A 137 16.13 1.59 22.72
C SER A 137 16.18 3.13 22.82
N PRO A 138 17.24 3.77 22.30
CA PRO A 138 17.30 5.24 22.23
C PRO A 138 16.29 5.84 21.23
N VAL A 139 15.72 5.03 20.36
CA VAL A 139 14.75 5.43 19.33
C VAL A 139 13.57 4.45 19.30
N PRO A 140 12.39 4.84 18.78
CA PRO A 140 11.29 3.90 18.54
C PRO A 140 11.75 2.72 17.70
N THR A 141 11.42 1.51 18.13
CA THR A 141 11.90 0.26 17.54
C THR A 141 10.75 -0.71 17.36
N SER A 142 10.56 -1.23 16.15
CA SER A 142 9.57 -2.26 15.84
C SER A 142 10.11 -3.68 16.10
N ILE A 143 9.26 -4.70 15.95
CA ILE A 143 9.64 -6.09 16.21
C ILE A 143 10.76 -6.54 15.28
N ALA A 144 10.60 -6.34 13.97
CA ALA A 144 11.60 -6.78 13.00
C ALA A 144 12.91 -5.96 13.06
N GLN A 145 12.85 -4.72 13.56
CA GLN A 145 14.03 -3.88 13.80
C GLN A 145 14.97 -4.42 14.89
N LEU A 146 14.57 -5.40 15.67
CA LEU A 146 15.46 -6.09 16.61
C LEU A 146 16.58 -6.88 15.88
N TRP A 147 16.37 -7.22 14.61
CA TRP A 147 17.31 -8.02 13.81
C TRP A 147 17.79 -7.30 12.55
N ILE A 148 17.00 -6.40 11.99
CA ILE A 148 17.29 -5.74 10.72
C ILE A 148 17.24 -4.22 10.93
N PRO A 149 18.29 -3.47 10.53
CA PRO A 149 18.29 -2.01 10.64
C PRO A 149 17.11 -1.39 9.87
N ARG A 150 16.66 -0.22 10.30
CA ARG A 150 15.42 0.42 9.84
C ARG A 150 15.36 0.65 8.32
N VAL A 151 16.46 1.08 7.72
CA VAL A 151 16.51 1.41 6.28
C VAL A 151 16.36 0.14 5.45
N GLU A 152 17.15 -0.88 5.77
CA GLU A 152 17.12 -2.18 5.11
C GLU A 152 15.77 -2.85 5.27
N LEU A 153 15.19 -2.78 6.47
CA LEU A 153 13.87 -3.32 6.74
C LEU A 153 12.78 -2.65 5.87
N HIS A 154 12.84 -1.32 5.70
CA HIS A 154 11.92 -0.62 4.80
C HIS A 154 12.08 -1.04 3.34
N LEU A 155 13.31 -1.21 2.86
CA LEU A 155 13.55 -1.72 1.51
C LEU A 155 13.02 -3.13 1.32
N ILE A 156 13.18 -4.00 2.32
CA ILE A 156 12.65 -5.37 2.31
C ILE A 156 11.11 -5.33 2.26
N TYR A 157 10.45 -4.61 3.18
CA TYR A 157 8.99 -4.54 3.20
C TYR A 157 8.43 -3.96 1.90
N ASN A 158 8.99 -2.86 1.42
CA ASN A 158 8.56 -2.28 0.14
C ASN A 158 8.70 -3.29 -1.00
N SER A 159 9.81 -4.05 -1.07
CA SER A 159 10.01 -5.07 -2.09
C SER A 159 9.02 -6.23 -2.01
N ILE A 160 8.85 -6.83 -0.81
CA ILE A 160 7.99 -8.01 -0.63
C ILE A 160 6.49 -7.69 -0.73
N VAL A 161 6.09 -6.42 -0.55
CA VAL A 161 4.72 -5.96 -0.86
C VAL A 161 4.58 -5.64 -2.35
N PHE A 162 5.57 -4.93 -2.92
CA PHE A 162 5.51 -4.45 -4.31
C PHE A 162 5.54 -5.59 -5.33
N VAL A 163 6.42 -6.61 -5.13
CA VAL A 163 6.54 -7.73 -6.08
C VAL A 163 5.21 -8.48 -6.26
N PRO A 164 4.50 -8.95 -5.21
CA PRO A 164 3.19 -9.56 -5.37
C PRO A 164 2.15 -8.63 -6.00
N MET A 165 2.19 -7.31 -5.73
CA MET A 165 1.33 -6.34 -6.38
C MET A 165 1.58 -6.29 -7.89
N MET A 166 2.84 -6.26 -8.33
CA MET A 166 3.21 -6.27 -9.76
C MET A 166 2.79 -7.57 -10.44
N VAL A 167 2.96 -8.71 -9.78
CA VAL A 167 2.49 -10.02 -10.29
C VAL A 167 0.97 -10.03 -10.40
N ALA A 168 0.27 -9.50 -9.40
CA ALA A 168 -1.19 -9.37 -9.43
C ALA A 168 -1.65 -8.49 -10.60
N MET A 169 -1.01 -7.32 -10.79
CA MET A 169 -1.29 -6.41 -11.89
C MET A 169 -1.04 -7.07 -13.25
N TYR A 170 0.04 -7.83 -13.39
CA TYR A 170 0.33 -8.58 -14.61
C TYR A 170 -0.82 -9.55 -14.94
N TYR A 171 -1.23 -10.42 -13.99
CA TYR A 171 -2.34 -11.33 -14.21
C TYR A 171 -3.71 -10.66 -14.31
N HIS A 172 -3.83 -9.42 -13.84
CA HIS A 172 -5.04 -8.62 -14.02
C HIS A 172 -5.14 -8.04 -15.44
N MET A 173 -4.02 -7.64 -16.03
CA MET A 173 -3.94 -7.17 -17.43
C MET A 173 -3.92 -8.33 -18.43
N PHE A 174 -3.32 -9.46 -18.07
CA PHE A 174 -3.17 -10.67 -18.89
C PHE A 174 -3.75 -11.88 -18.16
N PRO A 175 -5.09 -11.96 -18.01
CA PRO A 175 -5.73 -12.99 -17.21
C PRO A 175 -5.55 -14.38 -17.85
N PRO A 176 -5.38 -15.44 -17.04
CA PRO A 176 -5.42 -16.82 -17.52
C PRO A 176 -6.76 -17.14 -18.18
N LYS A 177 -6.76 -18.15 -19.07
CA LYS A 177 -7.97 -18.60 -19.76
C LYS A 177 -9.12 -18.88 -18.78
N GLY A 178 -10.28 -18.29 -19.06
CA GLY A 178 -11.50 -18.44 -18.25
C GLY A 178 -11.61 -17.50 -17.04
N GLU A 179 -10.55 -16.76 -16.67
CA GLU A 179 -10.64 -15.76 -15.59
C GLU A 179 -11.17 -14.42 -16.10
N GLU A 180 -10.91 -14.10 -17.36
CA GLU A 180 -11.34 -12.85 -18.01
C GLU A 180 -12.87 -12.62 -17.93
N ALA A 181 -13.64 -13.66 -18.20
CA ALA A 181 -15.12 -13.61 -18.14
C ALA A 181 -15.68 -13.24 -16.76
N ARG A 182 -14.85 -13.32 -15.70
CA ARG A 182 -15.22 -13.00 -14.32
C ARG A 182 -14.87 -11.57 -13.93
N MET A 183 -14.12 -10.86 -14.75
CA MET A 183 -13.72 -9.48 -14.50
C MET A 183 -14.92 -8.52 -14.66
N GLN A 184 -15.00 -7.53 -13.77
CA GLN A 184 -16.03 -6.49 -13.81
C GLN A 184 -15.47 -5.14 -14.28
N CYS A 185 -14.17 -5.06 -14.57
CA CYS A 185 -13.48 -3.89 -15.08
C CYS A 185 -12.96 -4.12 -16.50
N SER A 186 -12.56 -3.05 -17.18
CA SER A 186 -11.96 -3.06 -18.52
C SER A 186 -10.43 -3.15 -18.51
N CYS A 187 -9.83 -3.68 -17.43
CA CYS A 187 -8.38 -3.66 -17.24
C CYS A 187 -7.64 -4.74 -18.04
N ALA A 188 -8.34 -5.77 -18.54
CA ALA A 188 -7.72 -6.83 -19.33
C ALA A 188 -7.21 -6.28 -20.67
N PHE A 189 -5.96 -6.60 -21.01
CA PHE A 189 -5.37 -6.24 -22.28
C PHE A 189 -5.82 -7.25 -23.36
N HIS A 190 -6.84 -6.87 -24.12
CA HIS A 190 -7.25 -7.66 -25.28
C HIS A 190 -6.29 -7.37 -26.43
N PRO A 191 -5.57 -8.35 -26.99
CA PRO A 191 -4.99 -8.17 -28.31
C PRO A 191 -6.17 -7.88 -29.24
N ARG A 192 -6.17 -6.70 -29.87
CA ARG A 192 -7.15 -6.37 -30.91
C ARG A 192 -7.07 -7.52 -31.89
N VAL A 193 -8.09 -8.39 -31.93
CA VAL A 193 -8.27 -9.33 -33.03
C VAL A 193 -8.46 -8.44 -34.24
N ALA A 194 -7.44 -8.37 -35.10
CA ALA A 194 -7.57 -7.74 -36.38
C ALA A 194 -8.67 -8.51 -37.10
N THR A 195 -9.87 -7.94 -37.15
CA THR A 195 -10.93 -8.42 -38.04
C THR A 195 -10.39 -8.22 -39.45
N ALA A 196 -9.94 -9.32 -40.03
CA ALA A 196 -9.59 -9.39 -41.46
C ALA A 196 -10.87 -9.26 -42.29
#